data_512cca2033a55ce51e0f81902de1979c
#
_entry.id   512cca2033a55ce51e0f81902de1979c
#
_cell.length_a   1.000
_cell.length_b   1.000
_cell.length_c   1.000
_cell.angle_alpha   90.00
_cell.angle_beta   90.00
_cell.angle_gamma   90.00
#
_symmetry.space_group_name_H-M   'P 1'
#
loop_
_entity.id
_entity.type
_entity.pdbx_description
1 polymer ?
#
loop_
_entity_poly.entity_id
_entity_poly.type
_entity_poly.pdbx_seq_one_letter_code
_entity_poly.pdbx_strand_id
1 'polypeptide(L)'
;MLNKNLNLAVVFFLTTTSLFVACKKDDNTTTPTVSEAEFKNRSITPAFIKMGSEFSNVGIHTLVSSEDLIPNSGTMVYGGAPDGQGFIKNPDGSGYIMVTNHENTWAISRLYLDKKLNITKGDYIVNTDGGMFRLCSGTMATPEIHGFGPLFLSTGESNVNAMTHAIDPVGAANPSIQTRVKPALGKFSGENAVPLTKVAYAGKTVIILGEDSGNGQVYLYVSNTVGDLDNGKLYVLRRVDQNQIETNMTWNNNYNVEFVEVPNAKNLTGPEMENLNASLKSIQFARVEDLDYRKGSAANNREIYFVATGVSGSTEKTYMGRMYQLKLDANDPLKGVLKIVADGDVSPTGTNVKGTDIINPDNVCVTENFVYIQEDGDSFFPEATHNSLIWQYDIKTGTKKVFMDMTHKDAAFLGSKYNPAGANQNKFGIWEHGAMEDISDVIGVPGTFTINIHSHTWTDGDKFLNPSKAVSVQTYKSGGQTLLITKVPR
;
A
#
# COMPACT_ATOMS: atom_id res chain seq x y z
N MET A 1 -44.40 11.85 90.96
CA MET A 1 -43.08 12.09 91.29
C MET A 1 -42.25 11.89 90.07
N LEU A 2 -42.07 12.95 89.38
CA LEU A 2 -41.49 12.88 88.04
C LEU A 2 -40.05 13.45 88.04
N ASN A 3 -39.10 12.65 87.68
CA ASN A 3 -37.75 13.12 87.35
C ASN A 3 -37.65 13.50 85.88
N LYS A 4 -37.32 14.74 85.66
CA LYS A 4 -36.95 15.23 84.33
C LYS A 4 -35.42 15.20 84.20
N ASN A 5 -34.93 14.37 83.33
CA ASN A 5 -33.50 14.41 82.88
C ASN A 5 -33.36 15.38 81.74
N LEU A 6 -32.47 16.33 81.92
CA LEU A 6 -32.06 17.32 80.97
C LEU A 6 -30.83 16.79 80.20
N ASN A 7 -30.94 16.47 78.97
CA ASN A 7 -29.81 16.08 78.08
C ASN A 7 -29.18 17.31 77.48
N LEU A 8 -27.93 17.55 77.88
CA LEU A 8 -27.04 18.59 77.31
C LEU A 8 -26.41 18.07 75.98
N ALA A 9 -26.78 18.61 74.85
CA ALA A 9 -26.13 18.29 73.55
C ALA A 9 -24.89 19.16 73.39
N VAL A 10 -23.73 18.51 73.36
CA VAL A 10 -22.46 19.16 73.00
C VAL A 10 -22.33 19.10 71.48
N VAL A 11 -22.35 20.27 70.81
CA VAL A 11 -22.09 20.39 69.37
C VAL A 11 -20.58 20.54 69.19
N PHE A 12 -19.97 19.53 68.55
CA PHE A 12 -18.58 19.60 68.05
C PHE A 12 -18.59 20.26 66.68
N PHE A 13 -18.00 21.43 66.57
CA PHE A 13 -17.66 22.03 65.26
C PHE A 13 -16.34 21.40 64.79
N LEU A 14 -16.42 20.53 63.74
CA LEU A 14 -15.28 20.12 62.99
C LEU A 14 -15.02 21.17 61.89
N THR A 15 -13.96 21.95 62.04
CA THR A 15 -13.44 22.79 60.94
C THR A 15 -12.61 21.91 60.04
N THR A 16 -13.14 21.56 58.87
CA THR A 16 -12.39 20.95 57.78
C THR A 16 -11.62 22.02 57.02
N THR A 17 -10.33 22.10 57.24
CA THR A 17 -9.40 22.84 56.38
C THR A 17 -9.22 22.10 55.06
N SER A 18 -9.91 22.59 54.02
CA SER A 18 -9.70 22.13 52.64
C SER A 18 -8.34 22.64 52.13
N LEU A 19 -7.37 21.76 52.08
CA LEU A 19 -6.14 22.00 51.31
C LEU A 19 -6.48 21.97 49.80
N PHE A 20 -6.56 23.15 49.19
CA PHE A 20 -6.57 23.27 47.75
C PHE A 20 -5.15 22.93 47.26
N VAL A 21 -4.95 21.70 46.79
CA VAL A 21 -3.83 21.37 45.92
C VAL A 21 -4.15 21.99 44.55
N ALA A 22 -3.51 23.11 44.27
CA ALA A 22 -3.50 23.68 42.93
C ALA A 22 -2.70 22.72 42.02
N CYS A 23 -3.38 21.85 41.28
CA CYS A 23 -2.79 21.23 40.13
C CYS A 23 -2.39 22.35 39.17
N LYS A 24 -1.09 22.58 39.00
CA LYS A 24 -0.58 23.28 37.85
C LYS A 24 -1.02 22.48 36.61
N LYS A 25 -1.99 23.02 35.90
CA LYS A 25 -2.26 22.62 34.52
C LYS A 25 -1.03 23.01 33.74
N ASP A 26 -0.24 22.03 33.31
CA ASP A 26 0.72 22.26 32.25
C ASP A 26 -0.08 22.62 31.01
N ASP A 27 -0.20 23.91 30.76
CA ASP A 27 -0.70 24.45 29.49
C ASP A 27 0.35 24.20 28.39
N ASN A 28 0.55 22.93 28.06
CA ASN A 28 1.06 22.55 26.75
C ASN A 28 -0.10 22.60 25.75
N THR A 29 -0.70 23.76 25.57
CA THR A 29 -1.46 24.08 24.36
C THR A 29 -0.45 24.22 23.24
N THR A 30 -0.04 23.09 22.65
CA THR A 30 0.53 23.11 21.31
C THR A 30 -0.56 23.67 20.40
N THR A 31 -0.45 24.93 20.06
CA THR A 31 -1.26 25.55 19.00
C THR A 31 -1.15 24.60 17.79
N PRO A 32 -2.26 24.12 17.22
CA PRO A 32 -2.18 23.28 16.03
C PRO A 32 -1.37 24.02 14.98
N THR A 33 -0.22 23.47 14.61
CA THR A 33 0.60 24.07 13.56
C THR A 33 -0.20 23.95 12.28
N VAL A 34 -0.68 25.06 11.74
CA VAL A 34 -1.38 25.09 10.46
C VAL A 34 -0.41 24.56 9.40
N SER A 35 -0.81 23.59 8.62
CA SER A 35 0.00 23.06 7.53
C SER A 35 0.36 24.16 6.53
N GLU A 36 1.61 24.19 6.09
CA GLU A 36 2.09 25.13 5.05
C GLU A 36 1.87 24.58 3.63
N ALA A 37 1.30 23.37 3.48
CA ALA A 37 1.14 22.72 2.19
C ALA A 37 0.33 23.55 1.20
N GLU A 38 0.86 23.69 -0.01
CA GLU A 38 0.22 24.40 -1.13
C GLU A 38 -0.18 23.36 -2.19
N PHE A 39 -1.43 23.39 -2.63
CA PHE A 39 -1.95 22.48 -3.66
C PHE A 39 -2.02 23.22 -5.01
N LYS A 40 -1.09 22.89 -5.89
CA LYS A 40 -0.96 23.47 -7.23
C LYS A 40 -0.27 22.47 -8.17
N ASN A 41 -0.44 22.66 -9.46
CA ASN A 41 0.31 21.90 -10.45
C ASN A 41 1.79 22.33 -10.42
N ARG A 42 2.69 21.33 -10.37
CA ARG A 42 4.15 21.52 -10.35
C ARG A 42 4.85 20.87 -11.52
N SER A 43 4.32 19.73 -12.00
CA SER A 43 4.84 19.05 -13.18
C SER A 43 4.51 19.83 -14.45
N ILE A 44 5.39 19.73 -15.45
CA ILE A 44 5.13 20.24 -16.82
C ILE A 44 4.15 19.37 -17.60
N THR A 45 3.88 18.13 -17.14
CA THR A 45 2.89 17.25 -17.76
C THR A 45 1.49 17.53 -17.21
N PRO A 46 0.44 17.39 -18.04
CA PRO A 46 -0.93 17.42 -17.54
C PRO A 46 -1.23 16.20 -16.66
N ALA A 47 -2.28 16.27 -15.86
CA ALA A 47 -2.77 15.10 -15.14
C ALA A 47 -3.39 14.09 -16.13
N PHE A 48 -3.08 12.82 -15.93
CA PHE A 48 -3.52 11.72 -16.81
C PHE A 48 -4.78 11.00 -16.30
N ILE A 49 -5.45 11.60 -15.35
CA ILE A 49 -6.65 11.06 -14.69
C ILE A 49 -7.78 12.06 -14.65
N LYS A 50 -8.98 11.55 -14.44
CA LYS A 50 -10.19 12.32 -14.11
C LYS A 50 -10.96 11.62 -12.99
N MET A 51 -11.68 12.39 -12.20
CA MET A 51 -12.49 11.85 -11.12
C MET A 51 -13.81 11.28 -11.63
N GLY A 52 -14.30 10.24 -10.95
CA GLY A 52 -15.67 9.78 -11.11
C GLY A 52 -16.67 10.92 -10.81
N SER A 53 -17.84 10.86 -11.41
CA SER A 53 -18.84 11.97 -11.34
C SER A 53 -19.25 12.35 -9.93
N GLU A 54 -19.29 11.39 -9.00
CA GLU A 54 -19.64 11.62 -7.60
C GLU A 54 -18.50 12.25 -6.77
N PHE A 55 -17.30 12.33 -7.34
CA PHE A 55 -16.07 12.83 -6.69
C PHE A 55 -15.55 14.14 -7.31
N SER A 56 -16.40 14.89 -7.96
CA SER A 56 -16.06 16.15 -8.65
C SER A 56 -15.47 17.24 -7.74
N ASN A 57 -15.60 17.10 -6.42
CA ASN A 57 -15.00 17.99 -5.42
C ASN A 57 -13.56 17.62 -5.04
N VAL A 58 -13.06 16.46 -5.47
CA VAL A 58 -11.65 16.04 -5.26
C VAL A 58 -10.76 16.87 -6.17
N GLY A 59 -9.73 17.48 -5.58
CA GLY A 59 -8.75 18.25 -6.34
C GLY A 59 -7.62 17.36 -6.86
N ILE A 60 -7.17 17.62 -8.09
CA ILE A 60 -6.06 16.92 -8.73
C ILE A 60 -4.94 17.95 -8.99
N HIS A 61 -3.72 17.63 -8.56
CA HIS A 61 -2.55 18.48 -8.75
C HIS A 61 -1.36 17.63 -9.19
N THR A 62 -0.71 18.02 -10.29
CA THR A 62 0.49 17.32 -10.76
C THR A 62 1.68 17.65 -9.86
N LEU A 63 2.38 16.65 -9.35
CA LEU A 63 3.55 16.83 -8.49
C LEU A 63 4.86 16.67 -9.26
N VAL A 64 5.05 15.54 -9.92
CA VAL A 64 6.25 15.21 -10.69
C VAL A 64 5.94 14.20 -11.79
N SER A 65 6.70 14.24 -12.86
CA SER A 65 6.66 13.27 -13.94
C SER A 65 8.07 12.94 -14.45
N SER A 66 8.17 11.95 -15.31
CA SER A 66 9.43 11.56 -15.95
C SER A 66 10.01 12.67 -16.87
N GLU A 67 9.27 13.71 -17.21
CA GLU A 67 9.77 14.85 -17.98
C GLU A 67 10.28 16.01 -17.14
N ASP A 68 10.01 16.00 -15.84
CA ASP A 68 10.41 17.11 -14.98
C ASP A 68 11.90 17.08 -14.66
N LEU A 69 12.52 18.23 -14.69
CA LEU A 69 13.87 18.41 -14.19
C LEU A 69 13.83 18.49 -12.66
N ILE A 70 14.48 17.55 -12.00
CA ILE A 70 14.55 17.55 -10.54
C ILE A 70 15.55 18.61 -10.06
N PRO A 71 15.13 19.62 -9.30
CA PRO A 71 16.01 20.69 -8.85
C PRO A 71 17.23 20.16 -8.08
N ASN A 72 18.39 20.81 -8.24
CA ASN A 72 19.63 20.50 -7.50
C ASN A 72 20.05 19.01 -7.54
N SER A 73 19.73 18.30 -8.61
CA SER A 73 19.91 16.85 -8.72
C SER A 73 20.68 16.42 -9.98
N GLY A 74 21.40 17.34 -10.59
CA GLY A 74 22.18 17.08 -11.81
C GLY A 74 21.29 16.65 -12.97
N THR A 75 21.54 15.43 -13.48
CA THR A 75 20.79 14.85 -14.60
C THR A 75 19.74 13.83 -14.14
N MET A 76 19.35 13.83 -12.88
CA MET A 76 18.34 12.92 -12.37
C MET A 76 17.02 13.06 -13.13
N VAL A 77 16.49 11.94 -13.57
CA VAL A 77 15.15 11.79 -14.11
C VAL A 77 14.29 11.08 -13.07
N TYR A 78 13.04 11.49 -12.90
CA TYR A 78 12.04 10.71 -12.18
C TYR A 78 11.69 9.49 -13.03
N GLY A 79 12.00 8.29 -12.54
CA GLY A 79 11.92 7.06 -13.33
C GLY A 79 10.52 6.78 -13.87
N GLY A 80 10.47 5.98 -14.91
CA GLY A 80 9.20 5.49 -15.46
C GLY A 80 8.57 4.42 -14.60
N ALA A 81 7.29 4.14 -14.83
CA ALA A 81 6.46 3.21 -14.07
C ALA A 81 6.65 3.40 -12.54
N PRO A 82 6.31 4.59 -11.99
CA PRO A 82 6.36 4.82 -10.55
C PRO A 82 5.25 4.03 -9.86
N ASP A 83 5.61 3.16 -8.92
CA ASP A 83 4.68 2.29 -8.21
C ASP A 83 4.74 2.50 -6.71
N GLY A 84 5.10 1.49 -5.91
CA GLY A 84 5.13 1.55 -4.46
C GLY A 84 5.74 2.83 -3.92
N GLN A 85 5.09 3.45 -2.95
CA GLN A 85 5.49 4.75 -2.45
C GLN A 85 5.49 4.80 -0.92
N GLY A 86 6.33 5.66 -0.36
CA GLY A 86 6.31 6.00 1.04
C GLY A 86 6.58 7.48 1.25
N PHE A 87 5.91 8.07 2.24
CA PHE A 87 5.98 9.50 2.52
C PHE A 87 6.17 9.76 4.03
N ILE A 88 7.21 10.51 4.40
CA ILE A 88 7.51 10.85 5.80
C ILE A 88 7.86 12.33 5.96
N LYS A 89 7.75 12.83 7.20
CA LYS A 89 8.39 14.09 7.57
C LYS A 89 9.91 13.94 7.50
N ASN A 90 10.59 14.92 6.91
CA ASN A 90 12.05 14.95 6.97
C ASN A 90 12.47 15.20 8.44
N PRO A 91 13.31 14.33 9.04
CA PRO A 91 13.73 14.48 10.44
C PRO A 91 14.43 15.81 10.77
N ASP A 92 15.01 16.48 9.78
CA ASP A 92 15.62 17.80 9.96
C ASP A 92 14.59 18.96 10.06
N GLY A 93 13.30 18.66 9.90
CA GLY A 93 12.21 19.62 9.97
C GLY A 93 12.05 20.52 8.75
N SER A 94 12.82 20.31 7.67
CA SER A 94 12.78 21.13 6.45
C SER A 94 11.56 20.88 5.56
N GLY A 95 10.84 19.78 5.78
CA GLY A 95 9.70 19.38 4.95
C GLY A 95 9.48 17.87 4.98
N TYR A 96 9.51 17.23 3.81
CA TYR A 96 9.14 15.84 3.63
C TYR A 96 10.13 15.06 2.76
N ILE A 97 10.10 13.75 2.89
CA ILE A 97 10.79 12.79 2.01
C ILE A 97 9.75 11.88 1.39
N MET A 98 9.78 11.75 0.09
CA MET A 98 9.00 10.81 -0.70
C MET A 98 9.96 9.79 -1.33
N VAL A 99 9.72 8.50 -1.14
CA VAL A 99 10.43 7.41 -1.82
C VAL A 99 9.47 6.70 -2.74
N THR A 100 9.94 6.31 -3.93
CA THR A 100 9.08 5.69 -4.95
C THR A 100 9.84 4.59 -5.67
N ASN A 101 9.24 3.41 -5.76
CA ASN A 101 9.70 2.33 -6.62
C ASN A 101 9.50 2.71 -8.09
N HIS A 102 10.42 2.28 -8.94
CA HIS A 102 10.34 2.44 -10.40
C HIS A 102 10.57 1.09 -11.06
N GLU A 103 9.52 0.48 -11.56
CA GLU A 103 9.60 -0.85 -12.15
C GLU A 103 10.53 -0.91 -13.36
N ASN A 104 10.46 0.11 -14.24
CA ASN A 104 11.26 0.13 -15.46
C ASN A 104 12.77 0.18 -15.21
N THR A 105 13.20 0.69 -14.08
CA THR A 105 14.62 0.85 -13.74
C THR A 105 15.07 -0.05 -12.59
N TRP A 106 14.15 -0.77 -11.95
CA TRP A 106 14.43 -1.58 -10.75
C TRP A 106 15.14 -0.77 -9.68
N ALA A 107 14.72 0.46 -9.53
CA ALA A 107 15.36 1.46 -8.70
C ALA A 107 14.35 2.11 -7.77
N ILE A 108 14.82 2.76 -6.73
CA ILE A 108 13.99 3.53 -5.81
C ILE A 108 14.50 4.96 -5.81
N SER A 109 13.66 5.91 -6.22
CA SER A 109 13.96 7.33 -6.11
C SER A 109 13.61 7.85 -4.73
N ARG A 110 14.31 8.92 -4.32
CA ARG A 110 14.00 9.70 -3.14
C ARG A 110 13.94 11.17 -3.53
N LEU A 111 12.79 11.79 -3.28
CA LEU A 111 12.60 13.22 -3.49
C LEU A 111 12.43 13.93 -2.15
N TYR A 112 13.09 15.07 -2.00
CA TYR A 112 12.96 15.95 -0.85
C TYR A 112 12.02 17.10 -1.20
N LEU A 113 11.01 17.31 -0.37
CA LEU A 113 10.03 18.37 -0.54
C LEU A 113 10.11 19.35 0.61
N ASP A 114 9.94 20.65 0.31
CA ASP A 114 9.75 21.64 1.37
C ASP A 114 8.36 21.52 2.02
N LYS A 115 8.09 22.32 3.05
CA LYS A 115 6.79 22.33 3.74
C LYS A 115 5.61 22.72 2.87
N LYS A 116 5.88 23.38 1.74
CA LYS A 116 4.89 23.75 0.72
C LYS A 116 4.70 22.68 -0.36
N LEU A 117 5.33 21.52 -0.20
CA LEU A 117 5.34 20.41 -1.13
C LEU A 117 6.07 20.70 -2.46
N ASN A 118 6.96 21.70 -2.53
CA ASN A 118 7.82 21.85 -3.69
C ASN A 118 9.02 20.91 -3.59
N ILE A 119 9.32 20.20 -4.68
CA ILE A 119 10.52 19.34 -4.77
C ILE A 119 11.75 20.24 -4.76
N THR A 120 12.69 19.97 -3.88
CA THR A 120 13.92 20.77 -3.69
C THR A 120 15.16 20.07 -4.21
N LYS A 121 15.19 18.76 -4.15
CA LYS A 121 16.24 17.88 -4.68
C LYS A 121 15.76 16.44 -4.75
N GLY A 122 16.53 15.57 -5.39
CA GLY A 122 16.31 14.13 -5.40
C GLY A 122 17.58 13.33 -5.67
N ASP A 123 17.51 12.05 -5.39
CA ASP A 123 18.50 11.04 -5.74
C ASP A 123 17.84 9.67 -5.89
N TYR A 124 18.60 8.68 -6.36
CA TYR A 124 18.18 7.29 -6.28
C TYR A 124 18.78 6.66 -5.03
N ILE A 125 17.93 6.34 -4.05
CA ILE A 125 18.36 5.70 -2.80
C ILE A 125 18.77 4.23 -3.05
N VAL A 126 18.13 3.58 -4.03
CA VAL A 126 18.58 2.31 -4.61
C VAL A 126 18.67 2.49 -6.11
N ASN A 127 19.87 2.38 -6.64
CA ASN A 127 20.10 2.30 -8.08
C ASN A 127 19.92 0.86 -8.54
N THR A 128 19.61 0.72 -9.82
CA THR A 128 19.71 -0.57 -10.49
C THR A 128 21.12 -1.12 -10.39
N ASP A 129 21.29 -2.27 -9.81
CA ASP A 129 22.60 -2.90 -9.55
C ASP A 129 22.83 -4.18 -10.36
N GLY A 130 22.14 -4.31 -11.50
CA GLY A 130 22.38 -5.36 -12.49
C GLY A 130 21.95 -6.77 -12.09
N GLY A 131 21.41 -6.96 -10.92
CA GLY A 131 20.96 -8.28 -10.46
C GLY A 131 19.73 -8.20 -9.59
N MET A 132 19.24 -6.99 -9.40
CA MET A 132 18.04 -6.75 -8.61
C MET A 132 16.79 -7.21 -9.36
N PHE A 133 15.76 -7.42 -8.59
CA PHE A 133 14.44 -7.78 -9.07
C PHE A 133 13.62 -6.50 -9.31
N ARG A 134 12.55 -6.61 -10.09
CA ARG A 134 11.55 -5.55 -10.22
C ARG A 134 11.04 -5.20 -8.82
N LEU A 135 10.74 -3.94 -8.58
CA LEU A 135 10.21 -3.43 -7.32
C LEU A 135 8.87 -2.77 -7.63
N CYS A 136 7.78 -3.42 -7.25
CA CYS A 136 6.42 -2.90 -7.42
C CYS A 136 5.95 -2.17 -6.17
N SER A 137 5.01 -2.72 -5.42
CA SER A 137 4.46 -2.09 -4.22
C SER A 137 5.50 -1.91 -3.10
N GLY A 138 5.18 -1.06 -2.15
CA GLY A 138 6.04 -0.83 -1.00
C GLY A 138 5.35 -0.06 0.11
N THR A 139 5.80 -0.26 1.35
CA THR A 139 5.18 0.32 2.55
C THR A 139 6.22 1.01 3.44
N MET A 140 5.88 2.21 3.92
CA MET A 140 6.71 2.95 4.87
C MET A 140 6.40 2.58 6.31
N ALA A 141 7.28 1.83 6.97
CA ALA A 141 7.22 1.62 8.40
C ALA A 141 7.75 2.84 9.16
N THR A 142 7.04 3.30 10.19
CA THR A 142 7.45 4.44 11.02
C THR A 142 7.35 4.13 12.52
N PRO A 143 8.18 4.75 13.37
CA PRO A 143 8.12 4.54 14.81
C PRO A 143 6.78 4.93 15.44
N GLU A 144 6.12 5.94 14.88
CA GLU A 144 4.83 6.42 15.37
C GLU A 144 3.72 5.38 15.20
N ILE A 145 3.67 4.74 14.03
CA ILE A 145 2.61 3.80 13.63
C ILE A 145 3.02 2.37 13.96
N HIS A 146 4.24 1.96 13.61
CA HIS A 146 4.65 0.55 13.64
C HIS A 146 5.58 0.21 14.83
N GLY A 147 6.10 1.25 15.52
CA GLY A 147 7.02 1.09 16.64
C GLY A 147 8.49 0.91 16.23
N PHE A 148 8.80 0.92 14.94
CA PHE A 148 10.15 0.83 14.37
C PHE A 148 10.26 1.60 13.05
N GLY A 149 11.48 1.75 12.54
CA GLY A 149 11.76 2.53 11.34
C GLY A 149 12.30 3.93 11.67
N PRO A 150 12.27 4.92 10.71
CA PRO A 150 11.64 4.77 9.40
C PRO A 150 12.36 3.74 8.51
N LEU A 151 11.60 2.86 7.88
CA LEU A 151 12.09 1.89 6.90
C LEU A 151 11.06 1.75 5.77
N PHE A 152 11.51 1.92 4.54
CA PHE A 152 10.72 1.59 3.37
C PHE A 152 10.90 0.10 3.05
N LEU A 153 9.83 -0.66 3.19
CA LEU A 153 9.79 -2.08 2.84
C LEU A 153 9.33 -2.19 1.39
N SER A 154 10.18 -2.77 0.55
CA SER A 154 9.90 -2.96 -0.87
C SER A 154 10.30 -4.39 -1.24
N THR A 155 9.38 -5.13 -1.82
CA THR A 155 9.60 -6.55 -2.13
C THR A 155 9.95 -6.71 -3.61
N GLY A 156 10.89 -7.60 -3.90
CA GLY A 156 11.25 -7.90 -5.28
C GLY A 156 10.24 -8.83 -5.93
N GLU A 157 9.85 -8.50 -7.16
CA GLU A 157 8.89 -9.23 -7.99
C GLU A 157 9.57 -9.88 -9.20
N SER A 158 8.83 -10.68 -9.93
CA SER A 158 9.25 -11.33 -11.19
C SER A 158 10.37 -12.36 -11.07
N ASN A 159 10.67 -12.80 -9.83
CA ASN A 159 11.64 -13.87 -9.59
C ASN A 159 11.32 -14.62 -8.28
N VAL A 160 11.22 -15.92 -8.36
CA VAL A 160 10.93 -16.78 -7.19
C VAL A 160 11.97 -16.72 -6.07
N ASN A 161 13.17 -16.18 -6.32
CA ASN A 161 14.20 -15.97 -5.29
C ASN A 161 14.31 -14.51 -4.84
N ALA A 162 13.37 -13.66 -5.23
CA ALA A 162 13.35 -12.28 -4.77
C ALA A 162 13.13 -12.18 -3.25
N MET A 163 13.48 -11.06 -2.68
CA MET A 163 13.43 -10.83 -1.23
C MET A 163 12.89 -9.43 -0.94
N THR A 164 12.34 -9.27 0.24
CA THR A 164 11.98 -7.95 0.77
C THR A 164 13.23 -7.17 1.15
N HIS A 165 13.28 -5.91 0.74
CA HIS A 165 14.28 -4.92 1.12
C HIS A 165 13.73 -4.01 2.22
N ALA A 166 14.51 -3.72 3.25
CA ALA A 166 14.23 -2.71 4.26
C ALA A 166 15.24 -1.58 4.11
N ILE A 167 14.76 -0.41 3.67
CA ILE A 167 15.61 0.70 3.24
C ILE A 167 15.35 1.90 4.14
N ASP A 168 16.39 2.43 4.76
CA ASP A 168 16.31 3.67 5.53
C ASP A 168 16.15 4.87 4.58
N PRO A 169 15.00 5.56 4.57
CA PRO A 169 14.74 6.67 3.65
C PRO A 169 15.61 7.90 3.92
N VAL A 170 16.22 8.01 5.10
CA VAL A 170 17.13 9.10 5.46
C VAL A 170 18.59 8.71 5.38
N GLY A 171 18.87 7.43 5.18
CA GLY A 171 20.20 6.86 5.10
C GLY A 171 20.99 7.23 3.83
N ALA A 172 22.21 6.73 3.75
CA ALA A 172 23.02 6.87 2.56
C ALA A 172 22.41 6.14 1.37
N ALA A 173 22.58 6.69 0.16
CA ALA A 173 22.14 6.05 -1.05
C ALA A 173 22.93 4.75 -1.31
N ASN A 174 22.27 3.81 -1.98
CA ASN A 174 22.82 2.50 -2.37
C ASN A 174 23.42 1.69 -1.20
N PRO A 175 22.64 1.42 -0.13
CA PRO A 175 23.09 0.50 0.91
C PRO A 175 23.35 -0.87 0.28
N SER A 176 24.34 -1.61 0.85
CA SER A 176 24.68 -2.93 0.31
C SER A 176 23.48 -3.87 0.34
N ILE A 177 23.41 -4.78 -0.64
CA ILE A 177 22.32 -5.75 -0.72
C ILE A 177 22.21 -6.59 0.57
N GLN A 178 23.32 -6.98 1.16
CA GLN A 178 23.38 -7.76 2.41
C GLN A 178 22.80 -7.01 3.59
N THR A 179 22.84 -5.67 3.56
CA THR A 179 22.31 -4.84 4.64
C THR A 179 20.80 -4.67 4.52
N ARG A 180 20.29 -4.48 3.29
CA ARG A 180 18.88 -4.13 3.06
C ARG A 180 17.94 -5.33 2.92
N VAL A 181 18.40 -6.50 2.43
CA VAL A 181 17.53 -7.67 2.26
C VAL A 181 17.18 -8.34 3.58
N LYS A 182 15.97 -8.90 3.65
CA LYS A 182 15.40 -9.55 4.84
C LYS A 182 14.99 -10.99 4.56
N PRO A 183 15.95 -11.94 4.52
CA PRO A 183 15.65 -13.34 4.16
C PRO A 183 14.65 -14.04 5.09
N ALA A 184 14.49 -13.57 6.33
CA ALA A 184 13.52 -14.14 7.25
C ALA A 184 12.07 -13.87 6.86
N LEU A 185 11.83 -12.89 5.95
CA LEU A 185 10.52 -12.63 5.36
C LEU A 185 10.21 -13.55 4.17
N GLY A 186 11.12 -14.44 3.80
CA GLY A 186 10.96 -15.39 2.72
C GLY A 186 11.63 -14.99 1.40
N LYS A 187 11.61 -15.92 0.45
CA LYS A 187 12.05 -15.73 -0.95
C LYS A 187 10.95 -16.19 -1.88
N PHE A 188 10.35 -15.28 -2.58
CA PHE A 188 9.25 -15.48 -3.53
C PHE A 188 9.14 -14.27 -4.44
N SER A 189 8.38 -14.38 -5.53
CA SER A 189 8.00 -13.20 -6.34
C SER A 189 7.03 -12.36 -5.52
N GLY A 190 7.55 -11.43 -4.75
CA GLY A 190 6.77 -10.69 -3.76
C GLY A 190 6.26 -9.38 -4.31
N GLU A 191 5.06 -9.03 -3.87
CA GLU A 191 4.43 -7.76 -4.22
C GLU A 191 4.65 -6.72 -3.12
N ASN A 192 4.08 -6.91 -1.95
CA ASN A 192 4.23 -5.98 -0.84
C ASN A 192 4.54 -6.70 0.48
N ALA A 193 5.12 -5.95 1.43
CA ALA A 193 5.37 -6.37 2.79
C ALA A 193 4.86 -5.28 3.75
N VAL A 194 3.68 -5.48 4.33
CA VAL A 194 2.96 -4.47 5.12
C VAL A 194 3.04 -4.79 6.60
N PRO A 195 3.79 -4.01 7.39
CA PRO A 195 3.80 -4.15 8.83
C PRO A 195 2.47 -3.66 9.42
N LEU A 196 1.88 -4.45 10.30
CA LEU A 196 0.74 -4.02 11.08
C LEU A 196 1.19 -3.02 12.16
N THR A 197 0.26 -2.19 12.61
CA THR A 197 0.58 -1.17 13.63
C THR A 197 1.01 -1.81 14.95
N LYS A 198 1.81 -1.09 15.72
CA LYS A 198 2.25 -1.50 17.09
C LYS A 198 1.11 -1.80 18.05
N VAL A 199 -0.11 -1.31 17.76
CA VAL A 199 -1.30 -1.55 18.59
C VAL A 199 -2.13 -2.76 18.13
N ALA A 200 -1.91 -3.27 16.93
CA ALA A 200 -2.58 -4.48 16.45
C ALA A 200 -2.22 -5.69 17.33
N TYR A 201 -0.92 -5.86 17.60
CA TYR A 201 -0.39 -6.91 18.49
C TYR A 201 0.76 -6.34 19.31
N ALA A 202 0.47 -5.88 20.52
CA ALA A 202 1.44 -5.20 21.37
C ALA A 202 2.70 -6.05 21.63
N GLY A 203 3.88 -5.43 21.51
CA GLY A 203 5.17 -6.07 21.75
C GLY A 203 5.66 -7.00 20.63
N LYS A 204 4.95 -7.08 19.51
CA LYS A 204 5.32 -7.92 18.36
C LYS A 204 5.61 -7.08 17.13
N THR A 205 6.36 -7.67 16.20
CA THR A 205 6.39 -7.28 14.79
C THR A 205 5.55 -8.30 14.03
N VAL A 206 4.51 -7.84 13.34
CA VAL A 206 3.67 -8.66 12.48
C VAL A 206 3.65 -8.01 11.11
N ILE A 207 4.07 -8.73 10.06
CA ILE A 207 4.12 -8.24 8.68
C ILE A 207 3.33 -9.22 7.81
N ILE A 208 2.38 -8.70 7.05
CA ILE A 208 1.66 -9.48 6.05
C ILE A 208 2.30 -9.24 4.68
N LEU A 209 2.40 -10.30 3.86
CA LEU A 209 3.07 -10.24 2.56
C LEU A 209 2.22 -10.94 1.49
N GLY A 210 2.25 -10.39 0.26
CA GLY A 210 1.65 -10.95 -0.93
C GLY A 210 2.71 -11.55 -1.86
N GLU A 211 2.34 -12.60 -2.59
CA GLU A 211 3.16 -13.22 -3.63
C GLU A 211 2.47 -13.13 -4.97
N ASP A 212 3.01 -12.31 -5.88
CA ASP A 212 2.57 -12.27 -7.27
C ASP A 212 3.13 -13.46 -8.05
N SER A 213 2.40 -14.54 -8.02
CA SER A 213 2.66 -15.73 -8.84
C SER A 213 1.35 -16.42 -9.21
N GLY A 214 1.38 -17.25 -10.25
CA GLY A 214 0.20 -18.02 -10.67
C GLY A 214 -0.36 -18.97 -9.61
N ASN A 215 0.40 -19.24 -8.54
CA ASN A 215 -0.01 -19.93 -7.32
C ASN A 215 0.30 -19.05 -6.10
N GLY A 216 -0.05 -17.79 -6.16
CA GLY A 216 0.29 -16.78 -5.18
C GLY A 216 -0.12 -17.12 -3.75
N GLN A 217 0.66 -16.69 -2.80
CA GLN A 217 0.47 -16.97 -1.38
C GLN A 217 0.26 -15.68 -0.60
N VAL A 218 -0.40 -15.78 0.53
CA VAL A 218 -0.39 -14.76 1.58
C VAL A 218 0.46 -15.29 2.72
N TYR A 219 1.50 -14.56 3.08
CA TYR A 219 2.38 -14.91 4.20
C TYR A 219 2.18 -13.97 5.39
N LEU A 220 2.57 -14.43 6.55
CA LEU A 220 2.63 -13.65 7.77
C LEU A 220 3.98 -13.87 8.46
N TYR A 221 4.75 -12.82 8.62
CA TYR A 221 5.94 -12.85 9.45
C TYR A 221 5.60 -12.37 10.86
N VAL A 222 6.06 -13.09 11.87
CA VAL A 222 5.83 -12.74 13.28
C VAL A 222 7.14 -12.83 14.06
N SER A 223 7.53 -11.73 14.71
CA SER A 223 8.57 -11.70 15.75
C SER A 223 7.97 -11.23 17.10
N ASN A 224 8.46 -11.76 18.18
CA ASN A 224 8.14 -11.31 19.53
C ASN A 224 8.97 -10.09 20.00
N THR A 225 9.69 -9.48 19.08
CA THR A 225 10.48 -8.28 19.30
C THR A 225 10.07 -7.21 18.29
N VAL A 226 9.75 -6.01 18.76
CA VAL A 226 9.37 -4.89 17.90
C VAL A 226 10.57 -4.47 17.03
N GLY A 227 10.35 -4.37 15.72
CA GLY A 227 11.36 -3.99 14.73
C GLY A 227 12.33 -5.11 14.33
N ASP A 228 12.20 -6.31 14.86
CA ASP A 228 13.03 -7.44 14.43
C ASP A 228 12.48 -8.03 13.11
N LEU A 229 13.27 -7.89 12.05
CA LEU A 229 12.98 -8.39 10.71
C LEU A 229 13.85 -9.61 10.33
N ASP A 230 14.65 -10.12 11.25
CA ASP A 230 15.70 -11.10 10.95
C ASP A 230 15.55 -12.43 11.72
N ASN A 231 14.83 -12.44 12.87
CA ASN A 231 14.77 -13.60 13.78
C ASN A 231 13.35 -14.08 14.11
N GLY A 232 12.33 -13.52 13.48
CA GLY A 232 10.96 -14.01 13.57
C GLY A 232 10.74 -15.27 12.72
N LYS A 233 9.49 -15.69 12.65
CA LYS A 233 9.06 -16.85 11.87
C LYS A 233 8.13 -16.43 10.75
N LEU A 234 8.20 -17.10 9.63
CA LEU A 234 7.30 -16.95 8.50
C LEU A 234 6.24 -18.06 8.51
N TYR A 235 5.02 -17.67 8.17
CA TYR A 235 3.86 -18.56 8.10
C TYR A 235 3.14 -18.35 6.77
N VAL A 236 2.45 -19.36 6.24
CA VAL A 236 1.64 -19.29 5.03
C VAL A 236 0.17 -19.52 5.34
N LEU A 237 -0.71 -18.77 4.65
CA LEU A 237 -2.16 -18.82 4.84
C LEU A 237 -2.75 -20.11 4.27
N ARG A 238 -3.55 -20.82 5.05
CA ARG A 238 -4.38 -21.93 4.57
C ARG A 238 -5.79 -21.89 5.16
N ARG A 239 -6.73 -22.51 4.50
CA ARG A 239 -8.04 -22.79 5.09
C ARG A 239 -7.93 -23.91 6.11
N VAL A 240 -8.73 -23.83 7.18
CA VAL A 240 -8.77 -24.89 8.20
C VAL A 240 -9.21 -26.25 7.62
N ASP A 241 -10.06 -26.24 6.59
CA ASP A 241 -10.47 -27.44 5.86
C ASP A 241 -9.43 -27.91 4.82
N GLN A 242 -8.29 -27.22 4.72
CA GLN A 242 -7.16 -27.53 3.85
C GLN A 242 -7.48 -27.55 2.34
N ASN A 243 -8.56 -26.89 1.92
CA ASN A 243 -8.87 -26.73 0.50
C ASN A 243 -8.01 -25.61 -0.09
N GLN A 244 -7.20 -25.95 -1.09
CA GLN A 244 -6.23 -25.06 -1.72
C GLN A 244 -6.82 -24.23 -2.90
N ILE A 245 -7.96 -24.66 -3.43
CA ILE A 245 -8.55 -24.11 -4.65
C ILE A 245 -9.27 -22.80 -4.35
N GLU A 246 -8.84 -21.72 -5.01
CA GLU A 246 -9.38 -20.38 -4.83
C GLU A 246 -10.87 -20.29 -5.21
N THR A 247 -11.27 -20.87 -6.35
CA THR A 247 -12.66 -20.81 -6.83
C THR A 247 -13.64 -21.64 -5.99
N ASN A 248 -13.16 -22.49 -5.08
CA ASN A 248 -14.01 -23.15 -4.07
C ASN A 248 -14.43 -22.19 -2.93
N MET A 249 -13.91 -20.98 -2.91
CA MET A 249 -14.43 -19.90 -2.09
C MET A 249 -15.45 -19.10 -2.90
N THR A 250 -16.63 -18.90 -2.32
CA THR A 250 -17.75 -18.21 -2.96
C THR A 250 -18.08 -16.90 -2.25
N TRP A 251 -18.68 -16.00 -2.99
CA TRP A 251 -19.04 -14.64 -2.57
C TRP A 251 -19.75 -14.64 -1.20
N ASN A 252 -19.39 -13.70 -0.37
CA ASN A 252 -20.00 -13.43 0.95
C ASN A 252 -19.95 -14.56 2.01
N ASN A 253 -19.32 -15.68 1.73
CA ASN A 253 -19.09 -16.71 2.74
C ASN A 253 -17.84 -16.42 3.56
N ASN A 254 -17.89 -16.79 4.83
CA ASN A 254 -16.75 -16.72 5.73
C ASN A 254 -16.01 -18.07 5.74
N TYR A 255 -14.71 -18.03 5.65
CA TYR A 255 -13.82 -19.18 5.69
C TYR A 255 -12.86 -19.05 6.86
N ASN A 256 -12.88 -19.99 7.79
CA ASN A 256 -11.88 -20.04 8.84
C ASN A 256 -10.52 -20.38 8.23
N VAL A 257 -9.54 -19.56 8.58
CA VAL A 257 -8.17 -19.68 8.09
C VAL A 257 -7.18 -19.70 9.24
N GLU A 258 -6.02 -20.25 8.97
CA GLU A 258 -4.87 -20.25 9.88
C GLU A 258 -3.59 -20.01 9.11
N PHE A 259 -2.58 -19.51 9.79
CA PHE A 259 -1.23 -19.37 9.29
C PHE A 259 -0.36 -20.48 9.83
N VAL A 260 0.23 -21.28 8.94
CA VAL A 260 1.05 -22.44 9.26
C VAL A 260 2.51 -22.12 9.07
N GLU A 261 3.35 -22.43 10.05
CA GLU A 261 4.79 -22.14 9.98
C GLU A 261 5.42 -22.74 8.72
N VAL A 262 6.20 -21.92 8.01
CA VAL A 262 7.10 -22.35 6.94
C VAL A 262 8.46 -22.63 7.59
N PRO A 263 8.77 -23.89 7.89
CA PRO A 263 10.00 -24.22 8.63
C PRO A 263 11.24 -23.78 7.87
N ASN A 264 12.18 -23.15 8.56
CA ASN A 264 13.49 -22.75 8.01
C ASN A 264 13.39 -21.75 6.82
N ALA A 265 12.31 -20.97 6.71
CA ALA A 265 12.02 -20.07 5.58
C ALA A 265 13.21 -19.20 5.17
N LYS A 266 13.97 -18.68 6.15
CA LYS A 266 15.15 -17.83 5.95
C LYS A 266 16.21 -18.45 5.01
N ASN A 267 16.34 -19.79 5.02
CA ASN A 267 17.38 -20.52 4.30
C ASN A 267 16.87 -21.23 3.04
N LEU A 268 15.56 -21.28 2.83
CA LEU A 268 14.98 -21.91 1.64
C LEU A 268 15.24 -21.05 0.40
N THR A 269 15.34 -21.70 -0.74
CA THR A 269 15.19 -21.07 -2.05
C THR A 269 13.71 -20.88 -2.37
N GLY A 270 13.37 -20.02 -3.33
CA GLY A 270 11.99 -19.83 -3.78
C GLY A 270 11.31 -21.15 -4.20
N PRO A 271 11.91 -21.97 -5.08
CA PRO A 271 11.32 -23.26 -5.45
C PRO A 271 11.12 -24.22 -4.26
N GLU A 272 12.00 -24.20 -3.27
CA GLU A 272 11.79 -25.01 -2.04
C GLU A 272 10.62 -24.48 -1.23
N MET A 273 10.44 -23.15 -1.16
CA MET A 273 9.27 -22.54 -0.51
C MET A 273 7.97 -22.89 -1.23
N GLU A 274 7.91 -22.79 -2.55
CA GLU A 274 6.72 -23.17 -3.34
C GLU A 274 6.32 -24.63 -3.09
N ASN A 275 7.28 -25.56 -3.14
CA ASN A 275 7.04 -26.98 -2.87
C ASN A 275 6.53 -27.22 -1.43
N LEU A 276 7.09 -26.51 -0.47
CA LEU A 276 6.70 -26.60 0.93
C LEU A 276 5.28 -26.05 1.14
N ASN A 277 4.95 -24.91 0.57
CA ASN A 277 3.62 -24.32 0.62
C ASN A 277 2.53 -25.27 0.10
N ALA A 278 2.77 -25.90 -1.04
CA ALA A 278 1.87 -26.90 -1.58
C ALA A 278 1.66 -28.09 -0.60
N SER A 279 2.74 -28.55 0.05
CA SER A 279 2.67 -29.62 1.06
C SER A 279 1.94 -29.20 2.33
N LEU A 280 2.04 -27.95 2.73
CA LEU A 280 1.35 -27.32 3.87
C LEU A 280 -0.13 -27.03 3.58
N LYS A 281 -0.61 -27.31 2.33
CA LYS A 281 -1.99 -27.07 1.92
C LYS A 281 -2.40 -25.60 1.97
N SER A 282 -1.49 -24.68 1.64
CA SER A 282 -1.80 -23.28 1.51
C SER A 282 -2.85 -23.02 0.42
N ILE A 283 -3.60 -21.93 0.57
CA ILE A 283 -4.50 -21.47 -0.51
C ILE A 283 -3.62 -20.98 -1.66
N GLN A 284 -3.96 -21.38 -2.88
CA GLN A 284 -3.26 -20.94 -4.08
C GLN A 284 -4.09 -19.89 -4.81
N PHE A 285 -3.75 -18.63 -4.60
CA PHE A 285 -4.44 -17.51 -5.23
C PHE A 285 -3.94 -17.25 -6.65
N ALA A 286 -4.75 -16.52 -7.41
CA ALA A 286 -4.42 -16.07 -8.76
C ALA A 286 -3.62 -14.77 -8.72
N ARG A 287 -2.33 -14.81 -8.39
CA ARG A 287 -1.46 -13.65 -8.27
C ARG A 287 -1.94 -12.71 -7.15
N VAL A 288 -1.39 -12.87 -5.94
CA VAL A 288 -1.65 -11.94 -4.83
C VAL A 288 -0.80 -10.70 -5.04
N GLU A 289 -1.47 -9.63 -5.44
CA GLU A 289 -0.86 -8.32 -5.60
C GLU A 289 -0.85 -7.57 -4.26
N ASP A 290 -1.17 -6.30 -4.24
CA ASP A 290 -1.04 -5.48 -3.04
C ASP A 290 -2.02 -5.87 -1.92
N LEU A 291 -1.66 -5.46 -0.73
CA LEU A 291 -2.42 -5.65 0.50
C LEU A 291 -2.19 -4.48 1.46
N ASP A 292 -3.23 -4.11 2.20
CA ASP A 292 -3.14 -3.08 3.22
C ASP A 292 -4.13 -3.37 4.36
N TYR A 293 -3.90 -2.78 5.55
CA TYR A 293 -4.78 -2.95 6.70
C TYR A 293 -5.71 -1.74 6.88
N ARG A 294 -6.89 -1.97 7.44
CA ARG A 294 -7.84 -0.92 7.79
C ARG A 294 -7.27 -0.02 8.87
N LYS A 295 -7.28 1.29 8.66
CA LYS A 295 -6.74 2.29 9.59
C LYS A 295 -7.69 2.53 10.78
N GLY A 296 -7.23 3.24 11.80
CA GLY A 296 -8.00 3.61 12.98
C GLY A 296 -7.69 2.76 14.21
N SER A 297 -8.67 2.05 14.78
CA SER A 297 -8.51 1.31 16.04
C SER A 297 -7.63 0.05 15.90
N ALA A 298 -7.13 -0.47 17.02
CA ALA A 298 -6.41 -1.76 17.04
C ALA A 298 -7.22 -2.91 16.45
N ALA A 299 -8.56 -2.89 16.58
CA ALA A 299 -9.43 -3.88 15.95
C ALA A 299 -9.44 -3.73 14.42
N ASN A 300 -9.52 -2.50 13.91
CA ASN A 300 -9.43 -2.22 12.48
C ASN A 300 -8.06 -2.66 11.93
N ASN A 301 -6.97 -2.40 12.66
CA ASN A 301 -5.62 -2.72 12.20
C ASN A 301 -5.33 -4.24 12.08
N ARG A 302 -6.26 -5.09 12.50
CA ARG A 302 -6.27 -6.55 12.26
C ARG A 302 -7.19 -6.96 11.11
N GLU A 303 -7.79 -6.01 10.43
CA GLU A 303 -8.62 -6.21 9.24
C GLU A 303 -7.83 -5.81 8.01
N ILE A 304 -7.42 -6.81 7.21
CA ILE A 304 -6.54 -6.66 6.05
C ILE A 304 -7.39 -6.85 4.80
N TYR A 305 -7.13 -6.03 3.80
CA TYR A 305 -7.65 -6.19 2.45
C TYR A 305 -6.49 -6.50 1.52
N PHE A 306 -6.68 -7.48 0.64
CA PHE A 306 -5.72 -7.82 -0.40
C PHE A 306 -6.44 -8.21 -1.67
N VAL A 307 -5.76 -8.12 -2.78
CA VAL A 307 -6.30 -8.46 -4.09
C VAL A 307 -5.57 -9.65 -4.71
N ALA A 308 -6.32 -10.44 -5.47
CA ALA A 308 -5.78 -11.39 -6.42
C ALA A 308 -6.16 -10.89 -7.81
N THR A 309 -5.16 -10.60 -8.65
CA THR A 309 -5.37 -9.91 -9.92
C THR A 309 -6.06 -10.78 -10.96
N GLY A 310 -5.91 -12.09 -10.86
CA GLY A 310 -6.54 -13.06 -11.76
C GLY A 310 -5.57 -13.69 -12.75
N VAL A 311 -5.95 -14.84 -13.29
CA VAL A 311 -5.21 -15.55 -14.34
C VAL A 311 -6.16 -16.15 -15.36
N SER A 312 -5.78 -16.13 -16.64
CA SER A 312 -6.53 -16.76 -17.71
C SER A 312 -6.28 -18.27 -17.77
N GLY A 313 -7.26 -19.02 -18.29
CA GLY A 313 -7.09 -20.44 -18.61
C GLY A 313 -7.14 -21.40 -17.44
N SER A 314 -7.45 -20.95 -16.22
CA SER A 314 -7.62 -21.80 -15.04
C SER A 314 -9.10 -21.89 -14.63
N THR A 315 -9.52 -23.06 -14.17
CA THR A 315 -10.84 -23.28 -13.52
C THR A 315 -10.75 -23.22 -12.00
N GLU A 316 -9.54 -23.20 -11.46
CA GLU A 316 -9.26 -23.21 -10.02
C GLU A 316 -8.93 -21.83 -9.47
N LYS A 317 -8.80 -20.84 -10.35
CA LYS A 317 -8.38 -19.46 -10.09
C LYS A 317 -9.42 -18.46 -10.57
N THR A 318 -9.52 -17.32 -9.90
CA THR A 318 -10.27 -16.18 -10.43
C THR A 318 -9.67 -15.71 -11.77
N TYR A 319 -10.52 -15.26 -12.68
CA TYR A 319 -10.10 -14.78 -13.99
C TYR A 319 -9.95 -13.24 -14.00
N MET A 320 -10.98 -12.51 -13.58
CA MET A 320 -11.00 -11.04 -13.57
C MET A 320 -10.42 -10.44 -12.28
N GLY A 321 -10.14 -11.26 -11.31
CA GLY A 321 -9.61 -10.85 -10.02
C GLY A 321 -10.64 -10.73 -8.91
N ARG A 322 -10.13 -10.66 -7.68
CA ARG A 322 -10.92 -10.60 -6.44
C ARG A 322 -10.27 -9.70 -5.42
N MET A 323 -11.09 -9.06 -4.58
CA MET A 323 -10.63 -8.48 -3.33
C MET A 323 -11.13 -9.32 -2.15
N TYR A 324 -10.22 -9.60 -1.24
CA TYR A 324 -10.46 -10.35 -0.02
C TYR A 324 -10.38 -9.45 1.22
N GLN A 325 -11.17 -9.77 2.23
CA GLN A 325 -11.05 -9.26 3.58
C GLN A 325 -10.56 -10.40 4.47
N LEU A 326 -9.43 -10.21 5.15
CA LEU A 326 -8.88 -11.12 6.14
C LEU A 326 -8.95 -10.43 7.50
N LYS A 327 -9.76 -10.97 8.42
CA LYS A 327 -9.83 -10.51 9.81
C LYS A 327 -9.04 -11.46 10.70
N LEU A 328 -7.94 -10.96 11.25
CA LEU A 328 -7.10 -11.71 12.18
C LEU A 328 -7.75 -11.74 13.59
N ASP A 329 -7.54 -12.84 14.31
CA ASP A 329 -7.99 -12.97 15.70
C ASP A 329 -7.30 -11.94 16.62
N ALA A 330 -8.01 -11.46 17.62
CA ALA A 330 -7.53 -10.39 18.48
C ALA A 330 -6.32 -10.79 19.35
N ASN A 331 -6.18 -12.07 19.66
CA ASN A 331 -5.18 -12.60 20.58
C ASN A 331 -4.11 -13.45 19.88
N ASP A 332 -4.43 -13.99 18.71
CA ASP A 332 -3.59 -14.91 17.98
C ASP A 332 -3.48 -14.49 16.48
N PRO A 333 -2.40 -13.83 16.05
CA PRO A 333 -2.26 -13.40 14.66
C PRO A 333 -2.24 -14.56 13.66
N LEU A 334 -2.07 -15.80 14.13
CA LEU A 334 -2.04 -16.99 13.27
C LEU A 334 -3.42 -17.56 12.94
N LYS A 335 -4.50 -16.92 13.38
CA LYS A 335 -5.89 -17.32 13.09
C LYS A 335 -6.67 -16.16 12.52
N GLY A 336 -7.67 -16.49 11.70
CA GLY A 336 -8.52 -15.46 11.13
C GLY A 336 -9.73 -16.03 10.39
N VAL A 337 -10.45 -15.08 9.80
CA VAL A 337 -11.58 -15.35 8.92
C VAL A 337 -11.35 -14.61 7.60
N LEU A 338 -11.40 -15.34 6.50
CA LEU A 338 -11.26 -14.85 5.14
C LEU A 338 -12.63 -14.74 4.47
N LYS A 339 -12.87 -13.68 3.72
CA LYS A 339 -14.10 -13.42 2.97
C LYS A 339 -13.78 -12.73 1.65
N ILE A 340 -14.48 -13.11 0.56
CA ILE A 340 -14.46 -12.37 -0.70
C ILE A 340 -15.41 -11.16 -0.55
N VAL A 341 -14.92 -9.96 -0.85
CA VAL A 341 -15.69 -8.70 -0.71
C VAL A 341 -15.85 -7.93 -2.03
N ALA A 342 -15.05 -8.27 -3.04
CA ALA A 342 -15.28 -7.91 -4.44
C ALA A 342 -14.85 -9.05 -5.34
N ASP A 343 -15.57 -9.30 -6.44
CA ASP A 343 -15.31 -10.42 -7.35
C ASP A 343 -15.61 -9.98 -8.79
N GLY A 344 -14.58 -9.90 -9.62
CA GLY A 344 -14.70 -9.51 -11.02
C GLY A 344 -15.36 -10.59 -11.90
N ASP A 345 -15.36 -11.85 -11.45
CA ASP A 345 -16.00 -12.95 -12.16
C ASP A 345 -17.49 -13.08 -11.88
N VAL A 346 -17.92 -12.63 -10.70
CA VAL A 346 -19.31 -12.78 -10.22
C VAL A 346 -19.82 -11.44 -9.68
N SER A 347 -20.77 -10.84 -10.37
CA SER A 347 -21.43 -9.64 -9.87
C SER A 347 -22.16 -9.94 -8.54
N PRO A 348 -22.27 -8.95 -7.62
CA PRO A 348 -23.06 -9.08 -6.38
C PRO A 348 -24.52 -9.48 -6.60
N THR A 349 -25.05 -9.26 -7.80
CA THR A 349 -26.41 -9.63 -8.21
C THR A 349 -26.48 -11.02 -8.84
N GLY A 350 -25.35 -11.73 -8.96
CA GLY A 350 -25.27 -13.05 -9.57
C GLY A 350 -25.35 -13.07 -11.10
N THR A 351 -25.37 -11.90 -11.75
CA THR A 351 -25.30 -11.81 -13.21
C THR A 351 -23.86 -11.52 -13.62
N ASN A 352 -23.22 -12.53 -14.20
CA ASN A 352 -21.87 -12.40 -14.75
C ASN A 352 -21.89 -11.49 -15.98
N VAL A 353 -21.54 -10.22 -15.80
CA VAL A 353 -21.15 -9.36 -16.90
C VAL A 353 -19.65 -9.11 -16.75
N LYS A 354 -18.85 -10.06 -17.20
CA LYS A 354 -17.40 -9.92 -17.24
C LYS A 354 -16.99 -8.59 -17.88
N GLY A 355 -16.02 -7.93 -17.30
CA GLY A 355 -15.49 -6.68 -17.82
C GLY A 355 -16.28 -5.42 -17.47
N THR A 356 -17.28 -5.48 -16.58
CA THR A 356 -18.06 -4.31 -16.13
C THR A 356 -17.88 -4.00 -14.63
N ASP A 357 -17.23 -4.87 -13.90
CA ASP A 357 -16.85 -4.72 -12.48
C ASP A 357 -15.32 -4.61 -12.38
N ILE A 358 -14.73 -4.87 -11.22
CA ILE A 358 -13.27 -4.86 -11.08
C ILE A 358 -12.62 -5.80 -12.09
N ILE A 359 -11.54 -5.34 -12.70
CA ILE A 359 -10.73 -6.09 -13.65
C ILE A 359 -9.28 -5.93 -13.24
N ASN A 360 -8.59 -7.05 -13.06
CA ASN A 360 -7.16 -7.02 -12.79
C ASN A 360 -6.79 -6.07 -11.64
N PRO A 361 -7.42 -6.22 -10.44
CA PRO A 361 -7.08 -5.37 -9.30
C PRO A 361 -5.65 -5.66 -8.86
N ASP A 362 -4.89 -4.61 -8.65
CA ASP A 362 -3.48 -4.66 -8.35
C ASP A 362 -3.17 -3.97 -7.02
N ASN A 363 -3.15 -2.65 -6.99
CA ASN A 363 -2.83 -1.90 -5.78
C ASN A 363 -4.08 -1.64 -4.91
N VAL A 364 -3.88 -1.49 -3.61
CA VAL A 364 -4.93 -1.14 -2.66
C VAL A 364 -4.46 -0.10 -1.65
N CYS A 365 -5.31 0.88 -1.36
CA CYS A 365 -5.13 1.82 -0.26
C CYS A 365 -6.32 1.73 0.68
N VAL A 366 -6.10 1.39 1.95
CA VAL A 366 -7.17 1.21 2.93
C VAL A 366 -7.16 2.34 3.94
N THR A 367 -8.30 3.02 4.07
CA THR A 367 -8.54 4.04 5.09
C THR A 367 -9.35 3.47 6.26
N GLU A 368 -9.87 4.30 7.12
CA GLU A 368 -10.79 3.84 8.17
C GLU A 368 -12.12 3.34 7.60
N ASN A 369 -12.64 3.98 6.54
CA ASN A 369 -13.98 3.73 6.03
C ASN A 369 -14.03 3.14 4.62
N PHE A 370 -12.96 3.26 3.84
CA PHE A 370 -12.94 2.88 2.42
C PHE A 370 -11.72 2.05 2.05
N VAL A 371 -11.87 1.22 1.03
CA VAL A 371 -10.78 0.61 0.28
C VAL A 371 -10.78 1.21 -1.11
N TYR A 372 -9.66 1.76 -1.54
CA TYR A 372 -9.42 2.18 -2.91
C TYR A 372 -8.74 1.03 -3.63
N ILE A 373 -9.45 0.42 -4.58
CA ILE A 373 -8.97 -0.71 -5.38
C ILE A 373 -8.48 -0.14 -6.69
N GLN A 374 -7.23 -0.31 -7.00
CA GLN A 374 -6.56 0.19 -8.20
C GLN A 374 -6.39 -0.94 -9.19
N GLU A 375 -6.75 -0.70 -10.44
CA GLU A 375 -6.63 -1.69 -11.50
C GLU A 375 -5.32 -1.52 -12.25
N ASP A 376 -4.61 -2.63 -12.49
CA ASP A 376 -3.53 -2.71 -13.45
C ASP A 376 -4.07 -2.50 -14.87
N GLY A 377 -3.27 -1.86 -15.69
CA GLY A 377 -3.55 -1.64 -17.07
C GLY A 377 -3.35 -2.85 -17.98
N ASP A 378 -3.49 -4.04 -17.46
CA ASP A 378 -3.18 -5.24 -18.20
C ASP A 378 -4.17 -5.49 -19.34
N SER A 379 -3.73 -5.24 -20.55
CA SER A 379 -4.55 -5.40 -21.76
C SER A 379 -4.87 -6.86 -22.14
N PHE A 380 -4.68 -7.80 -21.22
CA PHE A 380 -4.93 -9.24 -21.44
C PHE A 380 -6.41 -9.61 -21.43
N PHE A 381 -7.28 -8.74 -20.95
CA PHE A 381 -8.70 -9.03 -20.85
C PHE A 381 -9.48 -8.44 -22.03
N PRO A 382 -9.74 -9.22 -23.10
CA PRO A 382 -10.46 -8.73 -24.27
C PRO A 382 -11.91 -8.31 -23.96
N GLU A 383 -12.46 -8.77 -22.85
CA GLU A 383 -13.79 -8.42 -22.35
C GLU A 383 -13.84 -7.08 -21.65
N ALA A 384 -12.70 -6.43 -21.39
CA ALA A 384 -12.65 -5.14 -20.71
C ALA A 384 -13.48 -4.09 -21.44
N THR A 385 -14.35 -3.41 -20.71
CA THR A 385 -15.25 -2.37 -21.24
C THR A 385 -14.89 -0.96 -20.74
N HIS A 386 -13.89 -0.84 -19.87
CA HIS A 386 -13.40 0.41 -19.29
C HIS A 386 -11.87 0.44 -19.24
N ASN A 387 -11.29 1.62 -19.06
CA ASN A 387 -9.87 1.78 -18.75
C ASN A 387 -9.60 1.25 -17.34
N SER A 388 -8.34 1.17 -16.95
CA SER A 388 -8.00 0.93 -15.55
C SER A 388 -8.63 1.98 -14.66
N LEU A 389 -9.40 1.55 -13.69
CA LEU A 389 -10.14 2.39 -12.76
C LEU A 389 -9.54 2.33 -11.36
N ILE A 390 -9.85 3.32 -10.55
CA ILE A 390 -9.83 3.18 -9.10
C ILE A 390 -11.27 3.10 -8.63
N TRP A 391 -11.57 2.04 -7.90
CA TRP A 391 -12.86 1.87 -7.24
C TRP A 391 -12.76 2.26 -5.77
N GLN A 392 -13.73 3.04 -5.27
CA GLN A 392 -13.93 3.22 -3.84
C GLN A 392 -14.93 2.17 -3.35
N TYR A 393 -14.47 1.27 -2.48
CA TYR A 393 -15.30 0.30 -1.78
C TYR A 393 -15.60 0.82 -0.36
N ASP A 394 -16.87 0.98 -0.03
CA ASP A 394 -17.33 1.37 1.31
C ASP A 394 -17.36 0.14 2.22
N ILE A 395 -16.51 0.13 3.23
CA ILE A 395 -16.33 -1.01 4.15
C ILE A 395 -17.60 -1.33 4.93
N LYS A 396 -18.41 -0.32 5.24
CA LYS A 396 -19.64 -0.47 6.03
C LYS A 396 -20.79 -1.03 5.20
N THR A 397 -20.96 -0.56 3.98
CA THR A 397 -22.10 -0.91 3.13
C THR A 397 -21.81 -2.02 2.13
N GLY A 398 -20.53 -2.27 1.83
CA GLY A 398 -20.10 -3.20 0.80
C GLY A 398 -20.37 -2.72 -0.63
N THR A 399 -20.62 -1.43 -0.84
CA THR A 399 -20.88 -0.87 -2.16
C THR A 399 -19.61 -0.31 -2.80
N LYS A 400 -19.53 -0.34 -4.13
CA LYS A 400 -18.41 0.20 -4.92
C LYS A 400 -18.89 1.36 -5.80
N LYS A 401 -18.01 2.33 -6.01
CA LYS A 401 -18.19 3.46 -6.92
C LYS A 401 -16.90 3.70 -7.69
N VAL A 402 -17.01 4.12 -8.93
CA VAL A 402 -15.83 4.57 -9.70
C VAL A 402 -15.32 5.87 -9.09
N PHE A 403 -14.12 5.81 -8.51
CA PHE A 403 -13.46 6.95 -7.90
C PHE A 403 -12.67 7.75 -8.93
N MET A 404 -11.91 7.04 -9.79
CA MET A 404 -11.00 7.66 -10.75
C MET A 404 -10.92 6.84 -12.03
N ASP A 405 -10.66 7.50 -13.17
CA ASP A 405 -10.49 6.91 -14.49
C ASP A 405 -9.27 7.53 -15.19
N MET A 406 -8.62 6.76 -16.05
CA MET A 406 -7.53 7.19 -16.90
C MET A 406 -8.03 8.02 -18.11
N THR A 407 -7.24 9.03 -18.49
CA THR A 407 -7.61 9.93 -19.60
C THR A 407 -6.88 9.66 -20.91
N HIS A 408 -6.04 8.61 -21.00
CA HIS A 408 -5.21 8.37 -22.20
C HIS A 408 -5.98 8.25 -23.51
N LYS A 409 -7.26 7.87 -23.45
CA LYS A 409 -8.16 7.79 -24.62
C LYS A 409 -8.98 9.06 -24.86
N ASP A 410 -8.84 10.08 -24.01
CA ASP A 410 -9.52 11.36 -24.22
C ASP A 410 -8.89 12.10 -25.43
N ALA A 411 -9.68 12.91 -26.12
CA ALA A 411 -9.26 13.58 -27.37
C ALA A 411 -7.98 14.43 -27.24
N ALA A 412 -7.69 14.92 -26.03
CA ALA A 412 -6.47 15.70 -25.75
C ALA A 412 -5.19 14.85 -25.80
N PHE A 413 -5.29 13.54 -25.61
CA PHE A 413 -4.14 12.63 -25.52
C PHE A 413 -3.99 11.71 -26.72
N LEU A 414 -5.10 11.35 -27.40
CA LEU A 414 -5.07 10.51 -28.60
C LEU A 414 -4.17 11.12 -29.70
N GLY A 415 -3.18 10.35 -30.17
CA GLY A 415 -2.22 10.78 -31.19
C GLY A 415 -1.14 11.74 -30.66
N SER A 416 -1.15 12.11 -29.38
CA SER A 416 -0.08 12.89 -28.75
C SER A 416 1.13 12.00 -28.40
N LYS A 417 2.21 12.63 -27.92
CA LYS A 417 3.38 11.89 -27.40
C LYS A 417 3.04 10.96 -26.25
N TYR A 418 1.98 11.22 -25.49
CA TYR A 418 1.56 10.40 -24.36
C TYR A 418 0.83 9.14 -24.79
N ASN A 419 0.03 9.23 -25.86
CA ASN A 419 -0.67 8.08 -26.42
C ASN A 419 -0.60 8.11 -27.96
N PRO A 420 0.58 7.81 -28.54
CA PRO A 420 0.81 7.89 -29.98
C PRO A 420 -0.03 6.88 -30.75
N ALA A 421 -0.23 7.13 -32.04
CA ALA A 421 -0.90 6.21 -32.94
C ALA A 421 -0.20 4.85 -32.96
N GLY A 422 -0.95 3.77 -32.81
CA GLY A 422 -0.43 2.41 -32.79
C GLY A 422 -1.45 1.39 -32.29
N ALA A 423 -1.01 0.14 -32.16
CA ALA A 423 -1.87 -0.99 -31.81
C ALA A 423 -2.49 -0.86 -30.40
N ASN A 424 -1.82 -0.16 -29.50
CA ASN A 424 -2.25 -0.01 -28.11
C ASN A 424 -3.06 1.27 -27.85
N GLN A 425 -3.12 2.21 -28.80
CA GLN A 425 -3.72 3.54 -28.61
C GLN A 425 -5.15 3.52 -28.05
N ASN A 426 -5.96 2.57 -28.51
CA ASN A 426 -7.38 2.48 -28.17
C ASN A 426 -7.75 1.31 -27.27
N LYS A 427 -6.77 0.56 -26.76
CA LYS A 427 -7.05 -0.54 -25.86
C LYS A 427 -7.51 -0.03 -24.50
N PHE A 428 -8.47 -0.72 -23.89
CA PHE A 428 -8.74 -0.59 -22.47
C PHE A 428 -7.59 -1.21 -21.68
N GLY A 429 -7.41 -0.74 -20.46
CA GLY A 429 -6.44 -1.30 -19.55
C GLY A 429 -4.99 -1.24 -20.06
N ILE A 430 -4.59 -0.24 -20.81
CA ILE A 430 -3.20 -0.11 -21.30
C ILE A 430 -2.34 0.78 -20.39
N TRP A 431 -2.95 1.62 -19.57
CA TRP A 431 -2.29 2.38 -18.51
C TRP A 431 -2.72 1.85 -17.16
N GLU A 432 -1.89 2.02 -16.17
CA GLU A 432 -2.00 1.42 -14.85
C GLU A 432 -1.97 2.46 -13.75
N HIS A 433 -2.70 2.22 -12.66
CA HIS A 433 -2.58 2.96 -11.42
C HIS A 433 -1.59 2.24 -10.51
N GLY A 434 -0.45 2.87 -10.22
CA GLY A 434 0.44 2.41 -9.16
C GLY A 434 -0.07 2.86 -7.77
N ALA A 435 0.80 2.88 -6.77
CA ALA A 435 0.42 3.12 -5.38
C ALA A 435 -0.37 4.42 -5.17
N MET A 436 -1.40 4.33 -4.35
CA MET A 436 -2.13 5.45 -3.75
C MET A 436 -1.81 5.49 -2.26
N GLU A 437 -1.20 6.59 -1.77
CA GLU A 437 -0.72 6.71 -0.39
C GLU A 437 -1.45 7.83 0.36
N ASP A 438 -2.05 7.53 1.53
CA ASP A 438 -2.66 8.53 2.41
C ASP A 438 -1.59 9.30 3.19
N ILE A 439 -1.27 10.51 2.76
CA ILE A 439 -0.28 11.38 3.40
C ILE A 439 -0.90 12.41 4.35
N SER A 440 -2.21 12.34 4.60
CA SER A 440 -2.97 13.32 5.38
C SER A 440 -2.34 13.63 6.74
N ASP A 441 -1.99 12.58 7.49
CA ASP A 441 -1.48 12.73 8.86
C ASP A 441 -0.02 13.20 8.86
N VAL A 442 0.74 12.91 7.79
CA VAL A 442 2.13 13.37 7.65
C VAL A 442 2.17 14.87 7.38
N ILE A 443 1.32 15.37 6.49
CA ILE A 443 1.33 16.80 6.12
C ILE A 443 0.37 17.65 6.96
N GLY A 444 -0.51 17.01 7.77
CA GLY A 444 -1.49 17.70 8.60
C GLY A 444 -2.68 18.27 7.82
N VAL A 445 -3.01 17.71 6.65
CA VAL A 445 -4.18 18.13 5.83
C VAL A 445 -5.02 16.89 5.50
N PRO A 446 -6.18 16.71 6.15
CA PRO A 446 -7.04 15.54 5.94
C PRO A 446 -7.47 15.36 4.48
N GLY A 447 -7.56 14.11 4.04
CA GLY A 447 -8.00 13.76 2.70
C GLY A 447 -6.97 14.09 1.61
N THR A 448 -5.67 14.15 1.95
CA THR A 448 -4.60 14.35 0.98
C THR A 448 -3.85 13.06 0.73
N PHE A 449 -3.76 12.70 -0.55
CA PHE A 449 -3.12 11.48 -1.00
C PHE A 449 -2.15 11.79 -2.14
N THR A 450 -1.17 10.92 -2.33
CA THR A 450 -0.43 10.81 -3.59
C THR A 450 -0.98 9.65 -4.40
N ILE A 451 -0.78 9.68 -5.71
CA ILE A 451 -1.07 8.56 -6.60
C ILE A 451 -0.06 8.51 -7.73
N ASN A 452 0.37 7.32 -8.07
CA ASN A 452 1.29 7.03 -9.16
C ASN A 452 0.55 6.54 -10.39
N ILE A 453 1.02 6.93 -11.58
CA ILE A 453 0.44 6.58 -12.86
C ILE A 453 1.52 5.99 -13.76
N HIS A 454 1.29 4.77 -14.23
CA HIS A 454 2.09 4.13 -15.27
C HIS A 454 1.48 4.43 -16.63
N SER A 455 2.15 5.23 -17.43
CA SER A 455 1.67 5.62 -18.75
C SER A 455 2.37 4.83 -19.85
N HIS A 456 2.04 3.54 -19.96
CA HIS A 456 2.74 2.56 -20.79
C HIS A 456 2.87 2.89 -22.27
N THR A 457 2.01 3.73 -22.84
CA THR A 457 2.12 4.21 -24.21
C THR A 457 3.03 5.43 -24.38
N TRP A 458 3.36 6.12 -23.26
CA TRP A 458 4.25 7.26 -23.27
C TRP A 458 5.69 6.80 -23.12
N THR A 459 6.42 6.68 -24.21
CA THR A 459 7.79 6.19 -24.23
C THR A 459 8.74 7.23 -24.81
N ASP A 460 9.89 7.41 -24.20
CA ASP A 460 10.94 8.32 -24.69
C ASP A 460 12.33 7.68 -24.56
N GLY A 461 12.51 6.56 -25.22
CA GLY A 461 13.79 5.88 -25.30
C GLY A 461 14.46 5.70 -23.95
N ASP A 462 15.72 6.11 -23.83
CA ASP A 462 16.49 6.00 -22.59
C ASP A 462 16.29 7.19 -21.65
N LYS A 463 15.52 8.20 -22.03
CA LYS A 463 15.31 9.42 -21.22
C LYS A 463 14.65 9.12 -19.88
N PHE A 464 13.70 8.19 -19.85
CA PHE A 464 12.97 7.82 -18.63
C PHE A 464 13.68 6.76 -17.77
N LEU A 465 14.83 6.28 -18.22
CA LEU A 465 15.70 5.43 -17.44
C LEU A 465 16.60 6.29 -16.54
N ASN A 466 17.03 5.72 -15.43
CA ASN A 466 18.06 6.37 -14.61
C ASN A 466 19.35 6.52 -15.43
N PRO A 467 19.80 7.74 -15.76
CA PRO A 467 20.93 7.94 -16.66
C PRO A 467 22.26 7.45 -16.10
N SER A 468 22.37 7.27 -14.78
CA SER A 468 23.61 6.80 -14.16
C SER A 468 23.82 5.29 -14.25
N LYS A 469 22.77 4.49 -14.48
CA LYS A 469 22.85 3.03 -14.55
C LYS A 469 21.69 2.43 -15.36
N ALA A 470 21.67 2.67 -16.67
CA ALA A 470 20.74 1.97 -17.55
C ALA A 470 20.96 0.46 -17.44
N VAL A 471 19.90 -0.30 -17.17
CA VAL A 471 19.97 -1.76 -17.12
C VAL A 471 19.59 -2.31 -18.48
N SER A 472 20.42 -3.16 -19.01
CA SER A 472 20.21 -3.80 -20.30
C SER A 472 18.97 -4.74 -20.33
N VAL A 473 18.45 -5.10 -19.18
CA VAL A 473 17.29 -6.00 -19.05
C VAL A 473 15.96 -5.28 -19.14
N GLN A 474 15.92 -3.95 -19.09
CA GLN A 474 14.68 -3.19 -19.17
C GLN A 474 14.16 -3.13 -20.61
N THR A 475 13.00 -3.72 -20.84
CA THR A 475 12.32 -3.69 -22.15
C THR A 475 11.29 -2.56 -22.23
N TYR A 476 10.78 -2.11 -21.08
CA TYR A 476 9.79 -1.04 -21.01
C TYR A 476 10.47 0.29 -20.69
N LYS A 477 10.18 1.31 -21.50
CA LYS A 477 10.77 2.65 -21.38
C LYS A 477 9.66 3.69 -21.28
N SER A 478 8.56 3.33 -20.60
CA SER A 478 7.43 4.22 -20.39
C SER A 478 7.75 5.30 -19.36
N GLY A 479 7.12 6.44 -19.51
CA GLY A 479 7.12 7.48 -18.49
C GLY A 479 6.17 7.15 -17.35
N GLY A 480 6.07 8.10 -16.44
CA GLY A 480 5.13 8.02 -15.34
C GLY A 480 4.98 9.37 -14.65
N GLN A 481 4.03 9.41 -13.75
CA GLN A 481 3.66 10.64 -13.06
C GLN A 481 3.20 10.34 -11.64
N THR A 482 3.54 11.23 -10.69
CA THR A 482 2.93 11.27 -9.35
C THR A 482 2.06 12.50 -9.24
N LEU A 483 0.87 12.32 -8.72
CA LEU A 483 -0.12 13.37 -8.47
C LEU A 483 -0.35 13.54 -6.98
N LEU A 484 -0.76 14.76 -6.59
CA LEU A 484 -1.38 15.04 -5.29
C LEU A 484 -2.89 15.16 -5.51
N ILE A 485 -3.66 14.44 -4.74
CA ILE A 485 -5.13 14.54 -4.74
C ILE A 485 -5.62 14.96 -3.36
N THR A 486 -6.66 15.80 -3.34
CA THR A 486 -7.14 16.43 -2.10
C THR A 486 -8.64 16.24 -1.92
N LYS A 487 -9.11 16.32 -0.68
CA LYS A 487 -10.52 16.09 -0.30
C LYS A 487 -10.99 14.65 -0.60
N VAL A 488 -10.08 13.71 -0.55
CA VAL A 488 -10.39 12.29 -0.66
C VAL A 488 -11.11 11.81 0.60
N PRO A 489 -12.23 11.08 0.52
CA PRO A 489 -12.85 10.46 1.67
C PRO A 489 -11.92 9.44 2.37
N ARG A 490 -12.02 9.38 3.70
CA ARG A 490 -11.17 8.48 4.52
C ARG A 490 -11.98 7.54 5.39
#